data_edb6f0bd86f14366b4ff6d4e9d69cffa
#
_entry.id   edb6f0bd86f14366b4ff6d4e9d69cffa
#
_cell.length_a   1.000
_cell.length_b   1.000
_cell.length_c   1.000
_cell.angle_alpha   90.00
_cell.angle_beta   90.00
_cell.angle_gamma   90.00
#
_symmetry.space_group_name_H-M   'P 1'
#
loop_
_entity.id
_entity.type
_entity.pdbx_description
1 polymer ?
#
loop_
_entity_poly.entity_id
_entity_poly.type
_entity_poly.pdbx_seq_one_letter_code
_entity_poly.pdbx_strand_id
1 'polypeptide(L)'
;MDIQKHASDFSAENLRKSYINNILNRNTYIHSFISMLLNIEKGGVIAIDGEWGSGKTHFVQQVKWLLDSASENITSDVKTVLNNTSPKLDNLIGHKYKAFYYDAWKHDKSNNPFFTLLRTMILAFGGIDYFKDETSFINSLLKGASHIVKGVTPIDAELIFKGTKALCGINDAEQFSELEFIEQMDNQVDSFLDYICEGQYDKLVVFIDELDRCRPSFAVELLEIIKHYFNNDKVIFVLSTNLSEFQYCIKQYYGDGFNGWKYLDRFIDLRLTVPTISTEDYYKYLWQKTGTDRIDDISIACAKYFGFNLRDIQRYNQQVNIAFHSYINTIYQNNDFSEELDSLYAVFTPILLALKLYSAEEFKDFISGKKYEIIKGLLKKERFRRSALFFILRANQDLSSEREALLERALEYCYNKLFNSEVYYSSSKNSID
;
A
#
# COMPACT_ATOMS: atom_id res chain seq x y z
N MET A 1 1.58 15.51 18.55
CA MET A 1 1.08 15.04 17.27
C MET A 1 2.00 13.90 16.81
N ASP A 2 1.49 12.69 16.71
CA ASP A 2 2.33 11.50 16.43
C ASP A 2 2.42 11.31 14.90
N ILE A 3 3.52 11.73 14.31
CA ILE A 3 3.76 11.71 12.85
C ILE A 3 3.81 10.26 12.30
N GLN A 4 4.13 9.28 13.17
CA GLN A 4 4.24 7.87 12.78
C GLN A 4 2.90 7.11 12.77
N LYS A 5 1.86 7.64 13.39
CA LYS A 5 0.57 6.94 13.57
C LYS A 5 -0.32 6.81 12.32
N HIS A 6 0.13 7.32 11.17
CA HIS A 6 -0.60 7.23 9.90
C HIS A 6 0.06 6.38 8.81
N ALA A 7 1.17 5.72 9.10
CA ALA A 7 1.54 4.53 8.37
C ALA A 7 0.41 3.52 8.62
N SER A 8 -0.20 3.02 7.56
CA SER A 8 -1.36 2.13 7.51
C SER A 8 -1.46 1.22 8.74
N ASP A 9 -2.28 1.63 9.71
CA ASP A 9 -2.53 0.82 10.89
C ASP A 9 -3.51 -0.29 10.48
N PHE A 10 -2.96 -1.47 10.20
CA PHE A 10 -3.70 -2.69 9.86
C PHE A 10 -4.15 -3.47 11.10
N SER A 11 -4.41 -2.79 12.22
CA SER A 11 -5.06 -3.42 13.37
C SER A 11 -6.43 -3.96 12.96
N ALA A 12 -6.84 -5.06 13.60
CA ALA A 12 -8.13 -5.69 13.34
C ALA A 12 -9.30 -4.70 13.47
N GLU A 13 -9.21 -3.76 14.41
CA GLU A 13 -10.22 -2.73 14.62
C GLU A 13 -10.31 -1.76 13.43
N ASN A 14 -9.17 -1.30 12.90
CA ASN A 14 -9.15 -0.37 11.77
C ASN A 14 -9.56 -1.05 10.47
N LEU A 15 -9.14 -2.30 10.24
CA LEU A 15 -9.59 -3.10 9.10
C LEU A 15 -11.11 -3.32 9.16
N ARG A 16 -11.67 -3.66 10.34
CA ARG A 16 -13.09 -3.79 10.55
C ARG A 16 -13.84 -2.49 10.27
N LYS A 17 -13.41 -1.36 10.83
CA LYS A 17 -14.01 -0.04 10.58
C LYS A 17 -13.97 0.32 9.09
N SER A 18 -12.85 0.10 8.44
CA SER A 18 -12.67 0.34 7.00
C SER A 18 -13.61 -0.52 6.16
N TYR A 19 -13.80 -1.79 6.53
CA TYR A 19 -14.68 -2.72 5.85
C TYR A 19 -16.16 -2.35 6.04
N ILE A 20 -16.60 -2.11 7.28
CA ILE A 20 -18.02 -1.77 7.58
C ILE A 20 -18.42 -0.47 6.87
N ASN A 21 -17.56 0.53 6.88
CA ASN A 21 -17.83 1.82 6.24
C ASN A 21 -17.55 1.83 4.73
N ASN A 22 -17.07 0.70 4.18
CA ASN A 22 -16.68 0.57 2.76
C ASN A 22 -15.85 1.76 2.23
N ILE A 23 -14.89 2.22 3.03
CA ILE A 23 -14.14 3.48 2.84
C ILE A 23 -13.52 3.61 1.45
N LEU A 24 -13.04 2.50 0.90
CA LEU A 24 -12.40 2.45 -0.41
C LEU A 24 -13.36 1.97 -1.51
N ASN A 25 -14.64 1.78 -1.19
CA ASN A 25 -15.66 1.23 -2.09
C ASN A 25 -15.23 -0.11 -2.75
N ARG A 26 -14.54 -0.98 -1.97
CA ARG A 26 -13.94 -2.22 -2.46
C ARG A 26 -14.60 -3.50 -1.95
N ASN A 27 -15.62 -3.40 -1.12
CA ASN A 27 -16.22 -4.60 -0.52
C ASN A 27 -16.70 -5.60 -1.58
N THR A 28 -17.30 -5.14 -2.68
CA THR A 28 -17.71 -6.02 -3.78
C THR A 28 -16.54 -6.80 -4.38
N TYR A 29 -15.37 -6.16 -4.52
CA TYR A 29 -14.18 -6.83 -5.04
C TYR A 29 -13.57 -7.79 -4.04
N ILE A 30 -13.54 -7.43 -2.75
CA ILE A 30 -13.13 -8.32 -1.66
C ILE A 30 -13.98 -9.58 -1.68
N HIS A 31 -15.30 -9.42 -1.79
CA HIS A 31 -16.25 -10.54 -1.83
C HIS A 31 -16.07 -11.39 -3.09
N SER A 32 -15.89 -10.77 -4.25
CA SER A 32 -15.63 -11.50 -5.50
C SER A 32 -14.32 -12.28 -5.43
N PHE A 33 -13.28 -11.68 -4.87
CA PHE A 33 -11.98 -12.33 -4.68
C PHE A 33 -12.08 -13.52 -3.72
N ILE A 34 -12.75 -13.35 -2.58
CA ILE A 34 -12.96 -14.44 -1.63
C ILE A 34 -13.81 -15.54 -2.26
N SER A 35 -14.90 -15.20 -2.96
CA SER A 35 -15.73 -16.16 -3.68
C SER A 35 -14.92 -16.93 -4.71
N MET A 36 -13.98 -16.31 -5.39
CA MET A 36 -13.04 -16.97 -6.30
C MET A 36 -12.13 -17.94 -5.53
N LEU A 37 -11.52 -17.51 -4.41
CA LEU A 37 -10.67 -18.38 -3.59
C LEU A 37 -11.42 -19.64 -3.13
N LEU A 38 -12.70 -19.50 -2.75
CA LEU A 38 -13.55 -20.62 -2.31
C LEU A 38 -13.80 -21.65 -3.42
N ASN A 39 -13.72 -21.25 -4.70
CA ASN A 39 -13.93 -22.12 -5.85
C ASN A 39 -12.63 -22.71 -6.45
N ILE A 40 -11.47 -22.39 -5.88
CA ILE A 40 -10.20 -22.96 -6.31
C ILE A 40 -10.04 -24.35 -5.66
N GLU A 41 -10.07 -25.39 -6.48
CA GLU A 41 -9.94 -26.78 -6.02
C GLU A 41 -8.49 -27.13 -5.68
N LYS A 42 -7.54 -26.67 -6.50
CA LYS A 42 -6.10 -26.94 -6.35
C LYS A 42 -5.34 -25.68 -5.92
N GLY A 43 -4.19 -25.88 -5.28
CA GLY A 43 -3.27 -24.81 -4.98
C GLY A 43 -2.81 -24.07 -6.26
N GLY A 44 -2.23 -22.90 -6.09
CA GLY A 44 -1.72 -22.10 -7.21
C GLY A 44 -1.27 -20.71 -6.81
N VAL A 45 -0.83 -19.93 -7.80
CA VAL A 45 -0.29 -18.60 -7.62
C VAL A 45 -1.18 -17.55 -8.31
N ILE A 46 -1.71 -16.64 -7.53
CA ILE A 46 -2.53 -15.52 -8.02
C ILE A 46 -1.72 -14.24 -7.85
N ALA A 47 -1.63 -13.42 -8.88
CA ALA A 47 -1.07 -12.08 -8.77
C ALA A 47 -2.17 -11.04 -8.66
N ILE A 48 -2.05 -10.17 -7.67
CA ILE A 48 -2.82 -8.94 -7.51
C ILE A 48 -1.94 -7.79 -7.98
N ASP A 49 -2.17 -7.36 -9.22
CA ASP A 49 -1.40 -6.31 -9.89
C ASP A 49 -1.98 -4.93 -9.63
N GLY A 50 -1.10 -3.94 -9.56
CA GLY A 50 -1.48 -2.53 -9.47
C GLY A 50 -0.29 -1.65 -9.18
N GLU A 51 -0.41 -0.37 -9.51
CA GLU A 51 0.62 0.63 -9.27
C GLU A 51 0.91 0.84 -7.77
N TRP A 52 2.07 1.42 -7.47
CA TRP A 52 2.40 1.83 -6.11
C TRP A 52 1.40 2.88 -5.61
N GLY A 53 0.93 2.71 -4.38
CA GLY A 53 -0.08 3.60 -3.80
C GLY A 53 -1.52 3.30 -4.23
N SER A 54 -1.78 2.27 -5.05
CA SER A 54 -3.13 1.85 -5.43
C SER A 54 -3.93 1.20 -4.28
N GLY A 55 -3.26 0.88 -3.14
CA GLY A 55 -3.88 0.27 -1.96
C GLY A 55 -3.97 -1.25 -2.01
N LYS A 56 -3.05 -1.93 -2.73
CA LYS A 56 -2.91 -3.40 -2.75
C LYS A 56 -2.76 -3.98 -1.35
N THR A 57 -1.79 -3.48 -0.58
CA THR A 57 -1.55 -3.91 0.79
C THR A 57 -2.81 -3.83 1.66
N HIS A 58 -3.57 -2.74 1.56
CA HIS A 58 -4.82 -2.61 2.30
C HIS A 58 -5.85 -3.66 1.86
N PHE A 59 -5.94 -3.92 0.55
CA PHE A 59 -6.86 -4.93 0.02
C PHE A 59 -6.50 -6.33 0.55
N VAL A 60 -5.25 -6.76 0.44
CA VAL A 60 -4.85 -8.09 0.93
C VAL A 60 -4.97 -8.23 2.43
N GLN A 61 -4.70 -7.17 3.20
CA GLN A 61 -4.89 -7.16 4.64
C GLN A 61 -6.37 -7.26 5.05
N GLN A 62 -7.27 -6.61 4.31
CA GLN A 62 -8.72 -6.75 4.53
C GLN A 62 -9.21 -8.16 4.20
N VAL A 63 -8.76 -8.73 3.07
CA VAL A 63 -9.09 -10.11 2.70
C VAL A 63 -8.59 -11.09 3.77
N LYS A 64 -7.31 -10.96 4.17
CA LYS A 64 -6.73 -11.77 5.24
C LYS A 64 -7.55 -11.69 6.52
N TRP A 65 -7.83 -10.47 6.98
CA TRP A 65 -8.61 -10.24 8.19
C TRP A 65 -10.00 -10.89 8.11
N LEU A 66 -10.66 -10.82 6.94
CA LEU A 66 -11.99 -11.38 6.75
C LEU A 66 -11.98 -12.92 6.74
N LEU A 67 -10.97 -13.54 6.12
CA LEU A 67 -10.76 -14.99 6.14
C LEU A 67 -10.49 -15.52 7.57
N ASP A 68 -9.61 -14.84 8.31
CA ASP A 68 -9.31 -15.20 9.70
C ASP A 68 -10.57 -15.03 10.59
N SER A 69 -11.31 -13.92 10.43
CA SER A 69 -12.55 -13.65 11.16
C SER A 69 -13.64 -14.69 10.86
N ALA A 70 -13.75 -15.12 9.60
CA ALA A 70 -14.70 -16.15 9.19
C ALA A 70 -14.41 -17.53 9.84
N SER A 71 -13.13 -17.82 10.06
CA SER A 71 -12.68 -19.05 10.69
C SER A 71 -12.88 -19.06 12.21
N GLU A 72 -12.85 -17.90 12.86
CA GLU A 72 -12.94 -17.79 14.32
C GLU A 72 -14.35 -17.41 14.79
N ASN A 73 -14.82 -16.22 14.51
CA ASN A 73 -16.19 -15.75 14.81
C ASN A 73 -16.48 -14.40 14.13
N ILE A 74 -17.31 -14.41 13.13
CA ILE A 74 -17.75 -13.16 12.47
C ILE A 74 -18.74 -12.41 13.37
N THR A 75 -18.47 -11.13 13.65
CA THR A 75 -19.37 -10.25 14.39
C THR A 75 -20.63 -9.93 13.60
N SER A 76 -21.74 -9.61 14.29
CA SER A 76 -23.06 -9.39 13.66
C SER A 76 -23.08 -8.28 12.63
N ASP A 77 -22.32 -7.22 12.84
CA ASP A 77 -22.20 -6.07 11.93
C ASP A 77 -21.44 -6.45 10.64
N VAL A 78 -20.38 -7.25 10.74
CA VAL A 78 -19.65 -7.77 9.57
C VAL A 78 -20.54 -8.74 8.78
N LYS A 79 -21.29 -9.61 9.46
CA LYS A 79 -22.30 -10.49 8.81
C LYS A 79 -23.33 -9.67 8.04
N THR A 80 -23.81 -8.58 8.61
CA THR A 80 -24.78 -7.71 7.95
C THR A 80 -24.22 -7.14 6.65
N VAL A 81 -22.97 -6.66 6.65
CA VAL A 81 -22.31 -6.12 5.43
C VAL A 81 -22.10 -7.23 4.39
N LEU A 82 -21.66 -8.42 4.83
CA LEU A 82 -21.50 -9.60 3.95
C LEU A 82 -22.82 -9.94 3.26
N ASN A 83 -23.90 -10.12 4.01
CA ASN A 83 -25.20 -10.54 3.49
C ASN A 83 -25.82 -9.48 2.56
N ASN A 84 -25.65 -8.21 2.86
CA ASN A 84 -26.18 -7.12 2.03
C ASN A 84 -25.44 -6.97 0.70
N THR A 85 -24.14 -7.29 0.67
CA THR A 85 -23.29 -7.07 -0.50
C THR A 85 -23.16 -8.32 -1.37
N SER A 86 -23.19 -9.50 -0.78
CA SER A 86 -23.05 -10.78 -1.51
C SER A 86 -23.65 -11.96 -0.73
N PRO A 87 -24.96 -12.23 -0.92
CA PRO A 87 -25.63 -13.36 -0.25
C PRO A 87 -24.99 -14.74 -0.54
N LYS A 88 -24.20 -14.84 -1.62
CA LYS A 88 -23.48 -16.08 -1.98
C LYS A 88 -22.30 -16.39 -1.09
N LEU A 89 -21.86 -15.45 -0.24
CA LEU A 89 -20.76 -15.65 0.71
C LEU A 89 -21.20 -16.29 2.04
N ASP A 90 -22.48 -16.66 2.19
CA ASP A 90 -22.90 -17.48 3.33
C ASP A 90 -22.06 -18.78 3.46
N ASN A 91 -21.55 -19.27 2.32
CA ASN A 91 -20.61 -20.40 2.28
C ASN A 91 -19.24 -20.07 2.92
N LEU A 92 -18.85 -18.80 3.04
CA LEU A 92 -17.61 -18.41 3.72
C LEU A 92 -17.61 -18.86 5.19
N ILE A 93 -18.79 -18.85 5.83
CA ILE A 93 -18.96 -19.26 7.23
C ILE A 93 -18.80 -20.78 7.43
N GLY A 94 -18.96 -21.55 6.34
CA GLY A 94 -18.80 -23.02 6.33
C GLY A 94 -17.37 -23.50 6.01
N HIS A 95 -16.54 -22.65 5.44
CA HIS A 95 -15.17 -22.97 5.04
C HIS A 95 -14.17 -22.38 6.01
N LYS A 96 -13.19 -23.18 6.39
CA LYS A 96 -12.12 -22.75 7.29
C LYS A 96 -10.86 -22.46 6.48
N TYR A 97 -10.58 -21.20 6.22
CA TYR A 97 -9.34 -20.76 5.61
C TYR A 97 -8.40 -20.20 6.66
N LYS A 98 -7.14 -20.56 6.58
CA LYS A 98 -6.08 -19.87 7.32
C LYS A 98 -5.37 -18.91 6.38
N ALA A 99 -5.14 -17.70 6.84
CA ALA A 99 -4.49 -16.68 6.04
C ALA A 99 -3.17 -16.25 6.68
N PHE A 100 -2.11 -16.16 5.88
CA PHE A 100 -0.80 -15.76 6.31
C PHE A 100 -0.31 -14.58 5.44
N TYR A 101 0.31 -13.57 6.08
CA TYR A 101 0.84 -12.39 5.40
C TYR A 101 2.36 -12.32 5.59
N TYR A 102 3.06 -12.18 4.47
CA TYR A 102 4.50 -12.06 4.41
C TYR A 102 4.90 -10.79 3.65
N ASP A 103 5.54 -9.87 4.36
CA ASP A 103 6.15 -8.68 3.80
C ASP A 103 7.55 -9.05 3.29
N ALA A 104 7.68 -9.25 1.98
CA ALA A 104 8.93 -9.68 1.36
C ALA A 104 10.03 -8.65 1.55
N TRP A 105 9.70 -7.35 1.43
CA TRP A 105 10.68 -6.28 1.55
C TRP A 105 11.29 -6.17 2.96
N LYS A 106 10.51 -6.47 3.98
CA LYS A 106 11.02 -6.52 5.36
C LYS A 106 12.13 -7.57 5.54
N HIS A 107 12.08 -8.63 4.76
CA HIS A 107 12.99 -9.78 4.84
C HIS A 107 14.09 -9.78 3.76
N ASP A 108 14.08 -8.80 2.86
CA ASP A 108 15.00 -8.69 1.71
C ASP A 108 16.49 -8.70 2.07
N LYS A 109 16.83 -8.27 3.30
CA LYS A 109 18.24 -8.29 3.78
C LYS A 109 18.79 -9.71 3.98
N SER A 110 17.95 -10.72 4.06
CA SER A 110 18.38 -12.12 4.16
C SER A 110 18.90 -12.61 2.81
N ASN A 111 19.92 -13.45 2.85
CA ASN A 111 20.41 -14.15 1.67
C ASN A 111 19.67 -15.47 1.40
N ASN A 112 18.66 -15.81 2.24
CA ASN A 112 17.88 -17.03 2.10
C ASN A 112 16.37 -16.75 2.20
N PRO A 113 15.70 -16.53 1.06
CA PRO A 113 14.26 -16.27 1.03
C PRO A 113 13.43 -17.45 1.57
N PHE A 114 13.83 -18.67 1.28
CA PHE A 114 13.16 -19.89 1.76
C PHE A 114 13.11 -19.94 3.29
N PHE A 115 14.28 -19.76 3.90
CA PHE A 115 14.37 -19.78 5.36
C PHE A 115 13.54 -18.67 6.02
N THR A 116 13.54 -17.47 5.48
CA THR A 116 12.77 -16.36 6.04
C THR A 116 11.26 -16.56 5.92
N LEU A 117 10.78 -17.06 4.77
CA LEU A 117 9.38 -17.39 4.57
C LEU A 117 8.95 -18.50 5.54
N LEU A 118 9.66 -19.61 5.55
CA LEU A 118 9.36 -20.78 6.40
C LEU A 118 9.39 -20.43 7.89
N ARG A 119 10.46 -19.75 8.35
CA ARG A 119 10.58 -19.30 9.74
C ARG A 119 9.40 -18.39 10.13
N THR A 120 9.01 -17.49 9.27
CA THR A 120 7.92 -16.56 9.56
C THR A 120 6.57 -17.29 9.63
N MET A 121 6.37 -18.30 8.77
CA MET A 121 5.20 -19.19 8.83
C MET A 121 5.18 -20.00 10.11
N ILE A 122 6.28 -20.63 10.49
CA ILE A 122 6.40 -21.40 11.74
C ILE A 122 6.04 -20.54 12.96
N LEU A 123 6.58 -19.33 13.04
CA LEU A 123 6.28 -18.41 14.14
C LEU A 123 4.80 -17.96 14.17
N ALA A 124 4.15 -17.87 13.01
CA ALA A 124 2.75 -17.48 12.92
C ALA A 124 1.78 -18.60 13.31
N PHE A 125 2.15 -19.87 13.06
CA PHE A 125 1.21 -21.00 13.18
C PHE A 125 1.41 -21.91 14.40
N GLY A 126 2.42 -21.77 15.16
CA GLY A 126 2.55 -22.68 16.30
C GLY A 126 3.64 -22.37 17.29
N GLY A 127 4.49 -21.46 16.94
CA GLY A 127 5.63 -21.16 17.78
C GLY A 127 6.60 -22.36 17.92
N ILE A 128 7.67 -22.14 18.64
CA ILE A 128 8.76 -23.14 18.86
C ILE A 128 8.25 -24.32 19.70
N ASP A 129 7.16 -24.17 20.47
CA ASP A 129 6.69 -25.21 21.41
C ASP A 129 6.09 -26.43 20.72
N TYR A 130 5.43 -26.26 19.57
CA TYR A 130 4.93 -27.39 18.77
C TYR A 130 6.04 -28.25 18.21
N PHE A 131 7.17 -27.63 17.83
CA PHE A 131 8.31 -28.32 17.24
C PHE A 131 9.31 -28.88 18.25
N LYS A 132 9.08 -28.73 19.57
CA LYS A 132 9.98 -29.30 20.60
C LYS A 132 10.02 -30.83 20.57
N ASP A 133 8.90 -31.46 20.21
CA ASP A 133 8.84 -32.93 20.09
C ASP A 133 9.32 -33.42 18.70
N GLU A 134 9.43 -32.53 17.70
CA GLU A 134 9.91 -32.81 16.35
C GLU A 134 11.26 -32.14 16.03
N THR A 135 12.20 -32.24 16.96
CA THR A 135 13.58 -31.69 16.79
C THR A 135 14.27 -32.17 15.50
N SER A 136 13.93 -33.38 15.01
CA SER A 136 14.44 -33.90 13.73
C SER A 136 13.94 -33.10 12.53
N PHE A 137 12.67 -32.66 12.52
CA PHE A 137 12.05 -31.93 11.43
C PHE A 137 12.66 -30.53 11.24
N ILE A 138 12.70 -29.74 12.32
CA ILE A 138 13.32 -28.41 12.28
C ILE A 138 14.79 -28.50 11.90
N ASN A 139 15.50 -29.54 12.36
CA ASN A 139 16.90 -29.76 12.02
C ASN A 139 17.12 -30.05 10.56
N SER A 140 16.27 -30.87 9.96
CA SER A 140 16.33 -31.16 8.53
C SER A 140 15.95 -29.94 7.71
N LEU A 141 14.92 -29.19 8.08
CA LEU A 141 14.55 -27.92 7.43
C LEU A 141 15.68 -26.90 7.49
N LEU A 142 16.35 -26.78 8.63
CA LEU A 142 17.45 -25.85 8.82
C LEU A 142 18.72 -26.29 8.09
N LYS A 143 19.03 -27.58 8.08
CA LYS A 143 20.11 -28.14 7.28
C LYS A 143 19.85 -27.92 5.79
N GLY A 144 18.60 -28.14 5.35
CA GLY A 144 18.18 -27.95 3.99
C GLY A 144 18.24 -26.53 3.47
N ALA A 145 17.75 -25.63 4.23
CA ALA A 145 17.85 -24.23 3.87
C ALA A 145 19.30 -23.77 3.63
N SER A 146 20.29 -24.38 4.30
CA SER A 146 21.70 -24.06 4.10
C SER A 146 22.31 -24.62 2.81
N HIS A 147 21.74 -25.70 2.22
CA HIS A 147 22.22 -26.33 0.99
C HIS A 147 21.56 -25.82 -0.29
N ILE A 148 20.33 -25.28 -0.20
CA ILE A 148 19.58 -24.78 -1.38
C ILE A 148 20.21 -23.50 -1.95
N VAL A 149 20.95 -22.74 -1.17
CA VAL A 149 21.52 -21.46 -1.60
C VAL A 149 22.93 -21.66 -2.17
N LYS A 150 23.00 -21.76 -3.48
CA LYS A 150 24.28 -21.56 -4.23
C LYS A 150 24.72 -20.10 -4.04
N GLY A 151 25.58 -19.85 -3.05
CA GLY A 151 26.15 -18.52 -2.79
C GLY A 151 26.17 -18.08 -1.33
N VAL A 152 25.61 -18.87 -0.41
CA VAL A 152 25.80 -18.62 1.02
C VAL A 152 27.24 -19.04 1.36
N THR A 153 27.99 -18.08 1.90
CA THR A 153 29.35 -18.44 2.39
C THR A 153 29.21 -19.40 3.58
N PRO A 154 30.18 -20.30 3.80
CA PRO A 154 30.19 -21.20 4.96
C PRO A 154 30.02 -20.46 6.31
N ILE A 155 30.42 -19.20 6.36
CA ILE A 155 30.28 -18.31 7.54
C ILE A 155 28.82 -17.93 7.79
N ASP A 156 28.02 -17.61 6.75
CA ASP A 156 26.61 -17.27 6.89
C ASP A 156 25.78 -18.49 7.29
N ALA A 157 26.06 -19.64 6.68
CA ALA A 157 25.46 -20.92 7.06
C ALA A 157 25.81 -21.28 8.52
N GLU A 158 27.05 -21.04 8.95
CA GLU A 158 27.52 -21.32 10.32
C GLU A 158 26.90 -20.35 11.35
N LEU A 159 26.64 -19.08 10.99
CA LEU A 159 25.96 -18.11 11.86
C LEU A 159 24.48 -18.45 12.03
N ILE A 160 23.81 -18.82 10.95
CA ILE A 160 22.42 -19.30 10.97
C ILE A 160 22.35 -20.60 11.79
N PHE A 161 23.29 -21.51 11.58
CA PHE A 161 23.38 -22.78 12.29
C PHE A 161 23.69 -22.60 13.79
N LYS A 162 24.58 -21.69 14.17
CA LYS A 162 24.92 -21.41 15.58
C LYS A 162 23.73 -20.74 16.31
N GLY A 163 23.01 -19.82 15.64
CA GLY A 163 21.83 -19.16 16.21
C GLY A 163 20.69 -20.14 16.45
N THR A 164 20.50 -21.13 15.58
CA THR A 164 19.47 -22.16 15.72
C THR A 164 19.91 -23.32 16.61
N LYS A 165 21.20 -23.69 16.62
CA LYS A 165 21.79 -24.68 17.53
C LYS A 165 21.66 -24.24 18.99
N ALA A 166 21.83 -22.95 19.27
CA ALA A 166 21.64 -22.37 20.60
C ALA A 166 20.18 -22.42 21.08
N LEU A 167 19.23 -22.39 20.12
CA LEU A 167 17.79 -22.43 20.40
C LEU A 167 17.24 -23.88 20.51
N CYS A 168 17.85 -24.86 19.83
CA CYS A 168 17.28 -26.20 19.67
C CYS A 168 18.12 -27.36 20.26
N GLY A 169 19.32 -27.15 20.77
CA GLY A 169 20.10 -28.15 21.54
C GLY A 169 20.65 -29.36 20.76
N ILE A 170 21.10 -29.24 19.50
CA ILE A 170 21.33 -30.35 18.56
C ILE A 170 22.80 -30.71 18.36
N ASN A 171 23.06 -32.02 18.30
CA ASN A 171 24.39 -32.64 17.99
C ASN A 171 24.40 -33.33 16.62
N ASP A 172 25.54 -33.18 15.95
CA ASP A 172 26.16 -33.64 14.70
C ASP A 172 25.51 -34.59 13.68
N ALA A 173 25.65 -34.19 12.48
CA ALA A 173 25.92 -34.63 11.08
C ALA A 173 25.70 -36.11 10.68
N GLU A 174 24.73 -36.30 9.76
CA GLU A 174 24.74 -37.36 8.74
C GLU A 174 24.91 -36.71 7.35
N GLN A 175 25.77 -37.27 6.49
CA GLN A 175 25.99 -36.85 5.09
C GLN A 175 24.90 -37.49 4.21
N PHE A 176 23.95 -36.66 3.69
CA PHE A 176 23.03 -37.08 2.65
C PHE A 176 23.53 -36.61 1.26
N SER A 177 23.14 -37.33 0.20
CA SER A 177 23.32 -36.85 -1.16
C SER A 177 22.42 -35.65 -1.43
N GLU A 178 22.82 -34.74 -2.34
CA GLU A 178 22.05 -33.49 -2.68
C GLU A 178 20.62 -33.82 -3.13
N LEU A 179 20.39 -34.92 -3.82
CA LEU A 179 19.08 -35.36 -4.30
C LEU A 179 18.18 -35.88 -3.17
N GLU A 180 18.69 -36.75 -2.30
CA GLU A 180 17.94 -37.25 -1.11
C GLU A 180 17.55 -36.10 -0.20
N PHE A 181 18.39 -35.09 -0.15
CA PHE A 181 18.12 -33.92 0.63
C PHE A 181 16.97 -33.05 0.06
N ILE A 182 16.94 -32.83 -1.27
CA ILE A 182 15.84 -32.09 -1.93
C ILE A 182 14.51 -32.82 -1.72
N GLU A 183 14.46 -34.15 -1.93
CA GLU A 183 13.26 -34.96 -1.70
C GLU A 183 12.79 -34.93 -0.23
N GLN A 184 13.72 -34.91 0.71
CA GLN A 184 13.37 -34.78 2.12
C GLN A 184 12.78 -33.41 2.44
N MET A 185 13.28 -32.35 1.82
CA MET A 185 12.77 -30.99 1.99
C MET A 185 11.36 -30.84 1.46
N ASP A 186 11.06 -31.37 0.28
CA ASP A 186 9.72 -31.35 -0.30
C ASP A 186 8.72 -32.05 0.63
N ASN A 187 9.06 -33.27 1.06
CA ASN A 187 8.24 -34.05 1.99
C ASN A 187 8.00 -33.34 3.35
N GLN A 188 9.00 -32.62 3.82
CA GLN A 188 8.90 -31.90 5.10
C GLN A 188 8.09 -30.62 4.99
N VAL A 189 8.22 -29.85 3.88
CA VAL A 189 7.37 -28.69 3.60
C VAL A 189 5.92 -29.15 3.47
N ASP A 190 5.66 -30.22 2.72
CA ASP A 190 4.33 -30.78 2.58
C ASP A 190 3.74 -31.24 3.91
N SER A 191 4.52 -31.95 4.73
CA SER A 191 4.09 -32.36 6.07
C SER A 191 3.77 -31.15 6.98
N PHE A 192 4.56 -30.08 6.88
CA PHE A 192 4.30 -28.86 7.61
C PHE A 192 3.02 -28.13 7.13
N LEU A 193 2.80 -28.07 5.82
CA LEU A 193 1.59 -27.48 5.24
C LEU A 193 0.34 -28.31 5.57
N ASP A 194 0.47 -29.62 5.50
CA ASP A 194 -0.59 -30.55 5.91
C ASP A 194 -0.93 -30.36 7.39
N TYR A 195 0.09 -30.26 8.24
CA TYR A 195 -0.11 -29.96 9.65
C TYR A 195 -0.89 -28.68 9.91
N ILE A 196 -0.53 -27.57 9.22
CA ILE A 196 -1.27 -26.30 9.34
C ILE A 196 -2.74 -26.48 8.95
N CYS A 197 -3.01 -27.33 7.95
CA CYS A 197 -4.35 -27.57 7.42
C CYS A 197 -5.10 -28.70 8.14
N GLU A 198 -4.39 -29.65 8.78
CA GLU A 198 -5.00 -30.87 9.35
C GLU A 198 -6.09 -30.59 10.39
N GLY A 199 -7.30 -31.01 10.05
CA GLY A 199 -8.45 -31.04 10.94
C GLY A 199 -9.07 -29.67 11.29
N GLN A 200 -8.47 -28.58 10.90
CA GLN A 200 -8.95 -27.23 11.22
C GLN A 200 -9.24 -26.36 10.00
N TYR A 201 -8.46 -26.47 8.93
CA TYR A 201 -8.56 -25.57 7.78
C TYR A 201 -8.60 -26.35 6.46
N ASP A 202 -9.44 -25.89 5.54
CA ASP A 202 -9.57 -26.46 4.20
C ASP A 202 -8.38 -26.05 3.32
N LYS A 203 -7.91 -24.81 3.45
CA LYS A 203 -6.78 -24.24 2.70
C LYS A 203 -6.02 -23.16 3.47
N LEU A 204 -4.75 -23.01 3.10
CA LEU A 204 -3.86 -21.94 3.52
C LEU A 204 -3.74 -20.92 2.37
N VAL A 205 -4.02 -19.64 2.65
CA VAL A 205 -3.80 -18.53 1.73
C VAL A 205 -2.59 -17.72 2.19
N VAL A 206 -1.52 -17.73 1.40
CA VAL A 206 -0.26 -17.03 1.69
C VAL A 206 -0.18 -15.76 0.86
N PHE A 207 -0.34 -14.61 1.51
CA PHE A 207 -0.17 -13.31 0.88
C PHE A 207 1.30 -12.89 0.95
N ILE A 208 1.94 -12.68 -0.22
CA ILE A 208 3.29 -12.14 -0.34
C ILE A 208 3.18 -10.74 -0.92
N ASP A 209 3.59 -9.74 -0.16
CA ASP A 209 3.49 -8.34 -0.53
C ASP A 209 4.86 -7.69 -0.71
N GLU A 210 4.91 -6.59 -1.49
CA GLU A 210 6.10 -5.77 -1.70
C GLU A 210 7.28 -6.49 -2.39
N LEU A 211 7.01 -7.57 -3.17
CA LEU A 211 8.04 -8.36 -3.84
C LEU A 211 8.79 -7.56 -4.91
N ASP A 212 8.10 -6.62 -5.56
CA ASP A 212 8.63 -5.69 -6.56
C ASP A 212 9.61 -4.65 -6.00
N ARG A 213 9.76 -4.57 -4.67
CA ARG A 213 10.72 -3.67 -4.01
C ARG A 213 11.96 -4.39 -3.51
N CYS A 214 11.98 -5.69 -3.57
CA CYS A 214 13.09 -6.50 -3.12
C CYS A 214 14.28 -6.42 -4.07
N ARG A 215 15.46 -6.79 -3.57
CA ARG A 215 16.63 -7.05 -4.43
C ARG A 215 16.28 -8.09 -5.48
N PRO A 216 16.74 -7.93 -6.72
CA PRO A 216 16.43 -8.85 -7.82
C PRO A 216 16.69 -10.32 -7.49
N SER A 217 17.82 -10.63 -6.85
CA SER A 217 18.17 -12.01 -6.44
C SER A 217 17.14 -12.59 -5.48
N PHE A 218 16.81 -11.84 -4.41
CA PHE A 218 15.83 -12.28 -3.41
C PHE A 218 14.45 -12.52 -4.03
N ALA A 219 14.01 -11.60 -4.88
CA ALA A 219 12.67 -11.66 -5.49
C ALA A 219 12.53 -12.84 -6.46
N VAL A 220 13.54 -13.09 -7.30
CA VAL A 220 13.56 -14.22 -8.25
C VAL A 220 13.64 -15.54 -7.50
N GLU A 221 14.56 -15.67 -6.55
CA GLU A 221 14.70 -16.87 -5.72
C GLU A 221 13.43 -17.20 -4.96
N LEU A 222 12.72 -16.20 -4.40
CA LEU A 222 11.46 -16.42 -3.70
C LEU A 222 10.36 -16.94 -4.63
N LEU A 223 10.27 -16.44 -5.88
CA LEU A 223 9.33 -16.98 -6.88
C LEU A 223 9.63 -18.45 -7.22
N GLU A 224 10.90 -18.77 -7.41
CA GLU A 224 11.33 -20.14 -7.72
C GLU A 224 11.03 -21.08 -6.55
N ILE A 225 11.28 -20.64 -5.33
CA ILE A 225 10.96 -21.37 -4.11
C ILE A 225 9.48 -21.68 -3.99
N ILE A 226 8.61 -20.69 -4.24
CA ILE A 226 7.16 -20.88 -4.21
C ILE A 226 6.75 -21.97 -5.20
N LYS A 227 7.27 -21.93 -6.42
CA LYS A 227 6.90 -22.89 -7.47
C LYS A 227 7.42 -24.30 -7.22
N HIS A 228 8.61 -24.43 -6.66
CA HIS A 228 9.29 -25.72 -6.51
C HIS A 228 8.95 -26.42 -5.18
N TYR A 229 8.93 -25.70 -4.07
CA TYR A 229 8.81 -26.28 -2.73
C TYR A 229 7.42 -26.13 -2.10
N PHE A 230 6.56 -25.31 -2.66
CA PHE A 230 5.22 -25.08 -2.13
C PHE A 230 4.11 -25.45 -3.13
N ASN A 231 4.38 -26.43 -4.00
CA ASN A 231 3.40 -26.92 -4.98
C ASN A 231 2.43 -27.92 -4.31
N ASN A 232 1.64 -27.43 -3.36
CA ASN A 232 0.70 -28.20 -2.57
C ASN A 232 -0.73 -27.78 -2.89
N ASP A 233 -1.64 -28.72 -3.10
CA ASP A 233 -3.05 -28.45 -3.48
C ASP A 233 -3.83 -27.68 -2.40
N LYS A 234 -3.35 -27.66 -1.15
CA LYS A 234 -3.98 -26.93 -0.04
C LYS A 234 -3.50 -25.48 0.10
N VAL A 235 -2.48 -25.05 -0.66
CA VAL A 235 -1.88 -23.73 -0.51
C VAL A 235 -2.13 -22.85 -1.73
N ILE A 236 -2.64 -21.64 -1.49
CA ILE A 236 -2.83 -20.61 -2.52
C ILE A 236 -1.90 -19.45 -2.18
N PHE A 237 -0.98 -19.14 -3.09
CA PHE A 237 -0.15 -17.96 -3.00
C PHE A 237 -0.82 -16.76 -3.68
N VAL A 238 -0.80 -15.62 -3.01
CA VAL A 238 -1.33 -14.36 -3.53
C VAL A 238 -0.19 -13.34 -3.52
N LEU A 239 0.36 -13.06 -4.71
CA LEU A 239 1.43 -12.09 -4.91
C LEU A 239 0.82 -10.69 -5.08
N SER A 240 1.00 -9.81 -4.10
CA SER A 240 0.55 -8.41 -4.17
C SER A 240 1.73 -7.55 -4.63
N THR A 241 1.77 -7.20 -5.92
CA THR A 241 2.95 -6.60 -6.54
C THR A 241 2.59 -5.67 -7.71
N ASN A 242 3.49 -4.79 -8.11
CA ASN A 242 3.43 -4.08 -9.37
C ASN A 242 4.18 -4.89 -10.44
N LEU A 243 3.43 -5.66 -11.23
CA LEU A 243 4.02 -6.55 -12.25
C LEU A 243 4.81 -5.78 -13.31
N SER A 244 4.41 -4.54 -13.62
CA SER A 244 5.12 -3.69 -14.57
C SER A 244 6.52 -3.33 -14.08
N GLU A 245 6.68 -3.07 -12.79
CA GLU A 245 7.99 -2.82 -12.17
C GLU A 245 8.74 -4.13 -11.90
N PHE A 246 8.03 -5.17 -11.49
CA PHE A 246 8.63 -6.45 -11.16
C PHE A 246 9.33 -7.12 -12.36
N GLN A 247 8.82 -6.94 -13.57
CA GLN A 247 9.50 -7.41 -14.77
C GLN A 247 10.91 -6.79 -14.96
N TYR A 248 11.10 -5.53 -14.54
CA TYR A 248 12.43 -4.89 -14.60
C TYR A 248 13.38 -5.46 -13.57
N CYS A 249 12.88 -5.81 -12.40
CA CYS A 249 13.64 -6.52 -11.36
C CYS A 249 14.18 -7.86 -11.92
N ILE A 250 13.34 -8.62 -12.63
CA ILE A 250 13.75 -9.88 -13.28
C ILE A 250 14.78 -9.64 -14.39
N LYS A 251 14.58 -8.60 -15.23
CA LYS A 251 15.57 -8.23 -16.25
C LYS A 251 16.91 -7.85 -15.64
N GLN A 252 16.92 -7.17 -14.52
CA GLN A 252 18.15 -6.82 -13.82
C GLN A 252 18.91 -8.06 -13.31
N TYR A 253 18.19 -9.12 -12.94
CA TYR A 253 18.79 -10.38 -12.49
C TYR A 253 19.38 -11.22 -13.64
N TYR A 254 18.64 -11.37 -14.74
CA TYR A 254 19.01 -12.21 -15.87
C TYR A 254 19.68 -11.47 -17.04
N GLY A 255 19.65 -10.12 -17.04
CA GLY A 255 20.17 -9.25 -18.09
C GLY A 255 19.09 -8.61 -18.97
N ASP A 256 19.43 -7.49 -19.61
CA ASP A 256 18.50 -6.62 -20.33
C ASP A 256 17.73 -7.28 -21.48
N GLY A 257 18.33 -8.30 -22.13
CA GLY A 257 17.70 -9.07 -23.21
C GLY A 257 16.65 -10.08 -22.74
N PHE A 258 16.49 -10.26 -21.43
CA PHE A 258 15.58 -11.26 -20.87
C PHE A 258 14.12 -10.79 -20.86
N ASN A 259 13.18 -11.67 -21.22
CA ASN A 259 11.77 -11.33 -21.21
C ASN A 259 11.14 -11.60 -19.83
N GLY A 260 11.15 -10.57 -18.96
CA GLY A 260 10.61 -10.66 -17.59
C GLY A 260 9.12 -11.03 -17.56
N TRP A 261 8.30 -10.54 -18.52
CA TRP A 261 6.88 -10.89 -18.59
C TRP A 261 6.65 -12.38 -18.85
N LYS A 262 7.37 -12.93 -19.85
CA LYS A 262 7.31 -14.37 -20.15
C LYS A 262 7.78 -15.23 -18.99
N TYR A 263 8.72 -14.72 -18.22
CA TYR A 263 9.20 -15.40 -17.02
C TYR A 263 8.10 -15.44 -15.96
N LEU A 264 7.46 -14.31 -15.66
CA LEU A 264 6.36 -14.23 -14.70
C LEU A 264 5.17 -15.13 -15.07
N ASP A 265 4.87 -15.29 -16.36
CA ASP A 265 3.82 -16.19 -16.84
C ASP A 265 4.00 -17.66 -16.42
N ARG A 266 5.22 -18.08 -16.11
CA ARG A 266 5.49 -19.45 -15.63
C ARG A 266 5.11 -19.69 -14.18
N PHE A 267 5.01 -18.59 -13.40
CA PHE A 267 4.76 -18.66 -11.97
C PHE A 267 3.32 -18.29 -11.61
N ILE A 268 2.69 -17.46 -12.41
CA ILE A 268 1.39 -16.86 -12.11
C ILE A 268 0.31 -17.57 -12.91
N ASP A 269 -0.60 -18.25 -12.20
CA ASP A 269 -1.72 -18.97 -12.82
C ASP A 269 -2.89 -18.02 -13.14
N LEU A 270 -3.09 -16.96 -12.32
CA LEU A 270 -4.15 -15.98 -12.49
C LEU A 270 -3.65 -14.57 -12.16
N ARG A 271 -3.97 -13.61 -13.04
CA ARG A 271 -3.68 -12.18 -12.82
C ARG A 271 -4.96 -11.40 -12.60
N LEU A 272 -4.99 -10.64 -11.52
CA LEU A 272 -6.09 -9.77 -11.16
C LEU A 272 -5.54 -8.36 -10.94
N THR A 273 -6.28 -7.35 -11.35
CA THR A 273 -5.93 -5.95 -11.08
C THR A 273 -6.73 -5.44 -9.90
N VAL A 274 -6.06 -4.70 -9.01
CA VAL A 274 -6.78 -3.97 -7.96
C VAL A 274 -7.62 -2.87 -8.63
N PRO A 275 -8.94 -2.82 -8.35
CA PRO A 275 -9.78 -1.78 -8.92
C PRO A 275 -9.29 -0.40 -8.52
N THR A 276 -9.31 0.50 -9.50
CA THR A 276 -9.09 1.92 -9.24
C THR A 276 -10.14 2.45 -8.29
N ILE A 277 -9.69 3.05 -7.21
CA ILE A 277 -10.59 3.63 -6.22
C ILE A 277 -11.15 4.93 -6.77
N SER A 278 -12.43 5.21 -6.48
CA SER A 278 -12.95 6.56 -6.55
C SER A 278 -12.16 7.43 -5.58
N THR A 279 -11.21 8.17 -6.12
CA THR A 279 -10.40 9.10 -5.33
C THR A 279 -11.29 10.09 -4.57
N GLU A 280 -12.49 10.39 -5.11
CA GLU A 280 -13.45 11.28 -4.47
C GLU A 280 -14.04 10.73 -3.16
N ASP A 281 -14.36 9.44 -3.10
CA ASP A 281 -14.92 8.84 -1.88
C ASP A 281 -13.86 8.75 -0.78
N TYR A 282 -12.61 8.47 -1.16
CA TYR A 282 -11.50 8.47 -0.21
C TYR A 282 -11.18 9.88 0.30
N TYR A 283 -11.24 10.89 -0.56
CA TYR A 283 -11.12 12.29 -0.17
C TYR A 283 -12.21 12.69 0.82
N LYS A 284 -13.47 12.41 0.51
CA LYS A 284 -14.59 12.69 1.41
C LYS A 284 -14.38 12.05 2.78
N TYR A 285 -13.90 10.81 2.82
CA TYR A 285 -13.62 10.14 4.09
C TYR A 285 -12.53 10.84 4.90
N LEU A 286 -11.40 11.20 4.28
CA LEU A 286 -10.30 11.85 4.99
C LEU A 286 -10.66 13.25 5.49
N TRP A 287 -11.42 14.02 4.71
CA TRP A 287 -11.75 15.42 5.00
C TRP A 287 -12.99 15.61 5.87
N GLN A 288 -13.86 14.63 6.02
CA GLN A 288 -15.05 14.73 6.91
C GLN A 288 -14.72 15.04 8.38
N LYS A 289 -13.47 14.97 8.78
CA LYS A 289 -13.02 15.18 10.17
C LYS A 289 -12.42 16.55 10.47
N THR A 290 -12.22 17.42 9.49
CA THR A 290 -11.41 18.64 9.67
C THR A 290 -12.22 19.92 9.87
N GLY A 291 -13.50 19.94 9.56
CA GLY A 291 -14.41 21.07 9.88
C GLY A 291 -14.17 22.35 9.07
N THR A 292 -13.34 22.34 8.03
CA THR A 292 -13.01 23.50 7.18
C THR A 292 -13.39 23.23 5.73
N ASP A 293 -14.67 23.11 5.43
CA ASP A 293 -15.23 22.63 4.16
C ASP A 293 -14.62 23.31 2.90
N ARG A 294 -14.22 24.57 2.96
CA ARG A 294 -13.73 25.31 1.78
C ARG A 294 -12.25 25.11 1.49
N ILE A 295 -11.42 24.96 2.52
CA ILE A 295 -9.98 24.60 2.37
C ILE A 295 -9.91 23.18 1.87
N ASP A 296 -10.76 22.31 2.39
CA ASP A 296 -10.88 20.92 1.98
C ASP A 296 -11.27 20.83 0.49
N ASP A 297 -12.20 21.65 0.01
CA ASP A 297 -12.58 21.71 -1.41
C ASP A 297 -11.41 22.13 -2.32
N ILE A 298 -10.60 23.10 -1.91
CA ILE A 298 -9.38 23.49 -2.63
C ILE A 298 -8.40 22.34 -2.66
N SER A 299 -8.18 21.71 -1.51
CA SER A 299 -7.25 20.58 -1.37
C SER A 299 -7.66 19.39 -2.22
N ILE A 300 -8.95 19.04 -2.22
CA ILE A 300 -9.51 17.99 -3.07
C ILE A 300 -9.31 18.32 -4.55
N ALA A 301 -9.54 19.57 -4.94
CA ALA A 301 -9.39 20.01 -6.32
C ALA A 301 -7.91 19.93 -6.77
N CYS A 302 -6.95 20.33 -5.92
CA CYS A 302 -5.51 20.21 -6.18
C CYS A 302 -5.11 18.74 -6.35
N ALA A 303 -5.49 17.88 -5.43
CA ALA A 303 -5.11 16.49 -5.50
C ALA A 303 -5.71 15.75 -6.71
N LYS A 304 -6.94 16.12 -7.14
CA LYS A 304 -7.54 15.65 -8.40
C LYS A 304 -6.82 16.20 -9.64
N TYR A 305 -6.38 17.44 -9.59
CA TYR A 305 -5.68 18.08 -10.70
C TYR A 305 -4.32 17.41 -10.96
N PHE A 306 -3.58 17.10 -9.89
CA PHE A 306 -2.27 16.45 -9.97
C PHE A 306 -2.34 14.92 -10.05
N GLY A 307 -3.53 14.32 -10.05
CA GLY A 307 -3.71 12.87 -10.21
C GLY A 307 -3.12 12.05 -9.06
N PHE A 308 -3.20 12.53 -7.81
CA PHE A 308 -2.63 11.85 -6.65
C PHE A 308 -3.23 10.47 -6.42
N ASN A 309 -2.36 9.49 -6.17
CA ASN A 309 -2.75 8.17 -5.69
C ASN A 309 -3.10 8.22 -4.18
N LEU A 310 -3.60 7.11 -3.62
CA LEU A 310 -4.06 7.09 -2.22
C LEU A 310 -2.98 7.46 -1.20
N ARG A 311 -1.74 7.06 -1.44
CA ARG A 311 -0.59 7.39 -0.58
C ARG A 311 -0.27 8.88 -0.64
N ASP A 312 -0.31 9.45 -1.84
CA ASP A 312 -0.07 10.87 -2.04
C ASP A 312 -1.19 11.71 -1.42
N ILE A 313 -2.45 11.28 -1.56
CA ILE A 313 -3.60 11.91 -0.91
C ILE A 313 -3.42 11.93 0.60
N GLN A 314 -3.05 10.81 1.20
CA GLN A 314 -2.87 10.70 2.64
C GLN A 314 -1.74 11.62 3.13
N ARG A 315 -0.60 11.63 2.45
CA ARG A 315 0.53 12.53 2.74
C ARG A 315 0.16 13.99 2.57
N TYR A 316 -0.53 14.30 1.49
CA TYR A 316 -1.00 15.65 1.19
C TYR A 316 -1.97 16.16 2.26
N ASN A 317 -2.99 15.37 2.60
CA ASN A 317 -3.92 15.69 3.67
C ASN A 317 -3.22 15.94 5.01
N GLN A 318 -2.24 15.11 5.34
CA GLN A 318 -1.45 15.31 6.56
C GLN A 318 -0.69 16.63 6.54
N GLN A 319 -0.06 16.99 5.41
CA GLN A 319 0.69 18.26 5.27
C GLN A 319 -0.26 19.46 5.36
N VAL A 320 -1.42 19.40 4.70
CA VAL A 320 -2.45 20.45 4.77
C VAL A 320 -2.92 20.64 6.21
N ASN A 321 -3.25 19.56 6.91
CA ASN A 321 -3.68 19.62 8.31
C ASN A 321 -2.61 20.24 9.23
N ILE A 322 -1.34 19.85 9.06
CA ILE A 322 -0.23 20.44 9.84
C ILE A 322 -0.10 21.93 9.56
N ALA A 323 -0.13 22.34 8.28
CA ALA A 323 -0.01 23.73 7.90
C ALA A 323 -1.13 24.59 8.51
N PHE A 324 -2.38 24.13 8.39
CA PHE A 324 -3.51 24.88 8.92
C PHE A 324 -3.60 24.86 10.44
N HIS A 325 -3.26 23.78 11.13
CA HIS A 325 -3.17 23.78 12.59
C HIS A 325 -2.08 24.74 13.11
N SER A 326 -0.91 24.76 12.48
CA SER A 326 0.16 25.68 12.84
C SER A 326 -0.26 27.13 12.62
N TYR A 327 -0.92 27.42 11.51
CA TYR A 327 -1.39 28.75 11.15
C TYR A 327 -2.47 29.26 12.11
N ILE A 328 -3.48 28.47 12.42
CA ILE A 328 -4.54 28.83 13.38
C ILE A 328 -3.94 29.16 14.75
N ASN A 329 -3.03 28.33 15.25
CA ASN A 329 -2.36 28.59 16.53
C ASN A 329 -1.56 29.90 16.53
N THR A 330 -0.93 30.24 15.40
CA THR A 330 -0.14 31.47 15.27
C THR A 330 -1.03 32.72 15.24
N ILE A 331 -2.18 32.65 14.54
CA ILE A 331 -3.16 33.76 14.48
C ILE A 331 -3.74 34.05 15.86
N TYR A 332 -4.13 33.04 16.62
CA TYR A 332 -4.69 33.23 17.97
C TYR A 332 -3.69 33.83 18.96
N GLN A 333 -2.39 33.73 18.68
CA GLN A 333 -1.35 34.32 19.54
C GLN A 333 -0.96 35.76 19.14
N ASN A 334 -1.14 36.14 17.86
CA ASN A 334 -0.74 37.44 17.34
C ASN A 334 -1.95 38.13 16.68
N ASN A 335 -2.52 39.13 17.35
CA ASN A 335 -3.67 39.92 16.89
C ASN A 335 -3.46 40.77 15.63
N ASP A 336 -2.41 40.56 14.82
CA ASP A 336 -1.93 41.47 13.77
C ASP A 336 -2.03 40.92 12.33
N PHE A 337 -2.77 39.86 12.05
CA PHE A 337 -2.90 39.36 10.67
C PHE A 337 -4.03 40.05 9.92
N SER A 338 -3.72 40.52 8.70
CA SER A 338 -4.71 41.09 7.78
C SER A 338 -5.59 39.98 7.18
N GLU A 339 -6.89 40.24 7.01
CA GLU A 339 -7.83 39.32 6.35
C GLU A 339 -7.39 38.94 4.92
N GLU A 340 -6.57 39.78 4.26
CA GLU A 340 -6.00 39.53 2.95
C GLU A 340 -4.97 38.39 2.99
N LEU A 341 -4.11 38.36 4.01
CA LEU A 341 -3.11 37.28 4.18
C LEU A 341 -3.78 35.95 4.46
N ASP A 342 -4.87 35.93 5.27
CA ASP A 342 -5.65 34.73 5.55
C ASP A 342 -6.23 34.13 4.28
N SER A 343 -6.75 34.98 3.40
CA SER A 343 -7.34 34.56 2.13
C SER A 343 -6.30 33.97 1.19
N LEU A 344 -5.13 34.62 1.07
CA LEU A 344 -4.02 34.14 0.26
C LEU A 344 -3.48 32.81 0.80
N TYR A 345 -3.33 32.70 2.12
CA TYR A 345 -2.86 31.48 2.76
C TYR A 345 -3.83 30.32 2.50
N ALA A 346 -5.13 30.54 2.65
CA ALA A 346 -6.17 29.51 2.43
C ALA A 346 -6.18 28.97 0.99
N VAL A 347 -5.87 29.80 -0.01
CA VAL A 347 -5.89 29.39 -1.42
C VAL A 347 -4.53 28.82 -1.87
N PHE A 348 -3.44 29.52 -1.56
CA PHE A 348 -2.12 29.17 -2.12
C PHE A 348 -1.41 28.07 -1.35
N THR A 349 -1.63 27.93 -0.04
CA THR A 349 -0.96 26.87 0.73
C THR A 349 -1.29 25.45 0.24
N PRO A 350 -2.56 25.08 0.00
CA PRO A 350 -2.87 23.79 -0.60
C PRO A 350 -2.21 23.57 -1.96
N ILE A 351 -2.16 24.61 -2.81
CA ILE A 351 -1.53 24.53 -4.14
C ILE A 351 -0.02 24.27 -4.00
N LEU A 352 0.65 25.03 -3.13
CA LEU A 352 2.10 24.88 -2.91
C LEU A 352 2.47 23.51 -2.33
N LEU A 353 1.69 23.02 -1.38
CA LEU A 353 1.89 21.68 -0.80
C LEU A 353 1.66 20.57 -1.82
N ALA A 354 0.63 20.72 -2.66
CA ALA A 354 0.37 19.78 -3.75
C ALA A 354 1.50 19.76 -4.78
N LEU A 355 1.97 20.92 -5.21
CA LEU A 355 3.09 21.04 -6.14
C LEU A 355 4.37 20.44 -5.57
N LYS A 356 4.69 20.73 -4.31
CA LYS A 356 5.87 20.19 -3.64
C LYS A 356 5.86 18.65 -3.57
N LEU A 357 4.68 18.08 -3.45
CA LEU A 357 4.50 16.62 -3.45
C LEU A 357 4.55 16.04 -4.87
N TYR A 358 4.02 16.77 -5.86
CA TYR A 358 3.93 16.33 -7.25
C TYR A 358 5.28 16.36 -7.97
N SER A 359 5.96 17.52 -7.97
CA SER A 359 7.24 17.70 -8.66
C SER A 359 8.01 18.89 -8.09
N ALA A 360 9.28 18.65 -7.73
CA ALA A 360 10.17 19.69 -7.25
C ALA A 360 10.45 20.76 -8.32
N GLU A 361 10.48 20.37 -9.59
CA GLU A 361 10.68 21.26 -10.73
C GLU A 361 9.46 22.17 -10.94
N GLU A 362 8.25 21.58 -11.00
CA GLU A 362 7.00 22.33 -11.13
C GLU A 362 6.80 23.30 -9.96
N PHE A 363 7.13 22.87 -8.74
CA PHE A 363 7.10 23.73 -7.57
C PHE A 363 8.04 24.93 -7.70
N LYS A 364 9.29 24.69 -8.11
CA LYS A 364 10.31 25.74 -8.31
C LYS A 364 9.87 26.75 -9.38
N ASP A 365 9.35 26.26 -10.49
CA ASP A 365 8.86 27.11 -11.57
C ASP A 365 7.64 27.94 -11.15
N PHE A 366 6.73 27.33 -10.37
CA PHE A 366 5.56 28.03 -9.85
C PHE A 366 5.93 29.18 -8.92
N ILE A 367 6.82 28.96 -7.96
CA ILE A 367 7.28 30.03 -7.04
C ILE A 367 8.21 31.05 -7.70
N SER A 368 8.68 30.78 -8.92
CA SER A 368 9.44 31.72 -9.75
C SER A 368 8.55 32.54 -10.70
N GLY A 369 7.22 32.46 -10.57
CA GLY A 369 6.28 33.22 -11.38
C GLY A 369 6.03 32.69 -12.81
N LYS A 370 6.51 31.47 -13.14
CA LYS A 370 6.49 30.95 -14.53
C LYS A 370 5.29 30.04 -14.85
N LYS A 371 4.53 29.58 -13.85
CA LYS A 371 3.52 28.52 -14.02
C LYS A 371 2.11 28.93 -13.57
N TYR A 372 1.67 30.14 -13.94
CA TYR A 372 0.29 30.58 -13.67
C TYR A 372 -0.77 29.68 -14.32
N GLU A 373 -0.42 28.98 -15.40
CA GLU A 373 -1.30 28.01 -16.08
C GLU A 373 -1.87 26.92 -15.16
N ILE A 374 -1.16 26.60 -14.07
CA ILE A 374 -1.64 25.67 -13.04
C ILE A 374 -2.91 26.21 -12.36
N ILE A 375 -2.91 27.50 -12.01
CA ILE A 375 -4.10 28.17 -11.43
C ILE A 375 -5.25 28.17 -12.44
N LYS A 376 -4.98 28.48 -13.71
CA LYS A 376 -5.98 28.39 -14.78
C LYS A 376 -6.56 26.98 -14.93
N GLY A 377 -5.71 25.96 -14.79
CA GLY A 377 -6.14 24.56 -14.78
C GLY A 377 -7.04 24.22 -13.60
N LEU A 378 -6.70 24.70 -12.40
CA LEU A 378 -7.49 24.53 -11.17
C LEU A 378 -8.83 25.29 -11.26
N LEU A 379 -8.87 26.48 -11.88
CA LEU A 379 -10.11 27.24 -12.10
C LEU A 379 -11.15 26.49 -12.95
N LYS A 380 -10.74 25.52 -13.77
CA LYS A 380 -11.68 24.61 -14.48
C LYS A 380 -12.41 23.65 -13.54
N LYS A 381 -11.94 23.50 -12.30
CA LYS A 381 -12.58 22.64 -11.27
C LYS A 381 -13.57 23.47 -10.46
N GLU A 382 -14.85 23.10 -10.50
CA GLU A 382 -15.94 23.83 -9.85
C GLU A 382 -15.71 24.05 -8.34
N ARG A 383 -15.24 22.99 -7.62
CA ARG A 383 -14.94 23.08 -6.18
C ARG A 383 -13.88 24.14 -5.89
N PHE A 384 -12.80 24.17 -6.68
CA PHE A 384 -11.76 25.19 -6.54
C PHE A 384 -12.32 26.59 -6.76
N ARG A 385 -13.06 26.80 -7.86
CA ARG A 385 -13.65 28.11 -8.18
C ARG A 385 -14.53 28.63 -7.04
N ARG A 386 -15.47 27.82 -6.57
CA ARG A 386 -16.39 28.23 -5.49
C ARG A 386 -15.65 28.63 -4.22
N SER A 387 -14.67 27.85 -3.82
CA SER A 387 -13.90 28.11 -2.59
C SER A 387 -12.92 29.27 -2.75
N ALA A 388 -12.24 29.39 -3.88
CA ALA A 388 -11.39 30.53 -4.19
C ALA A 388 -12.19 31.84 -4.30
N LEU A 389 -13.38 31.81 -4.89
CA LEU A 389 -14.28 32.94 -4.97
C LEU A 389 -14.69 33.47 -3.59
N PHE A 390 -14.94 32.57 -2.66
CA PHE A 390 -15.23 32.92 -1.28
C PHE A 390 -14.02 33.60 -0.61
N PHE A 391 -12.84 33.00 -0.70
CA PHE A 391 -11.67 33.55 -0.03
C PHE A 391 -11.17 34.84 -0.66
N ILE A 392 -11.11 34.91 -1.99
CA ILE A 392 -10.49 36.05 -2.70
C ILE A 392 -11.46 37.23 -2.87
N LEU A 393 -12.71 36.96 -3.22
CA LEU A 393 -13.70 38.02 -3.50
C LEU A 393 -14.75 38.18 -2.38
N ARG A 394 -14.67 37.40 -1.31
CA ARG A 394 -15.66 37.41 -0.21
C ARG A 394 -17.11 37.25 -0.69
N ALA A 395 -17.31 36.59 -1.82
CA ALA A 395 -18.60 36.44 -2.46
C ALA A 395 -19.20 35.05 -2.17
N ASN A 396 -20.49 35.01 -1.80
CA ASN A 396 -21.23 33.79 -1.58
C ASN A 396 -21.86 33.29 -2.89
N GLN A 397 -21.40 32.10 -3.32
CA GLN A 397 -22.03 31.08 -4.18
C GLN A 397 -22.53 31.42 -5.60
N ASP A 398 -22.59 32.67 -6.05
CA ASP A 398 -23.14 33.01 -7.37
C ASP A 398 -21.99 33.01 -8.44
N LEU A 399 -22.05 32.02 -9.34
CA LEU A 399 -21.06 31.81 -10.42
C LEU A 399 -21.47 32.52 -11.70
N SER A 400 -21.68 33.84 -11.67
CA SER A 400 -21.85 34.59 -12.92
C SER A 400 -20.53 34.68 -13.71
N SER A 401 -20.60 34.70 -15.02
CA SER A 401 -19.45 34.82 -15.90
C SER A 401 -18.56 36.05 -15.61
N GLU A 402 -19.18 37.14 -15.14
CA GLU A 402 -18.44 38.33 -14.72
C GLU A 402 -17.60 38.09 -13.46
N ARG A 403 -18.12 37.34 -12.49
CA ARG A 403 -17.43 37.00 -11.25
C ARG A 403 -16.31 36.01 -11.49
N GLU A 404 -16.49 35.07 -12.43
CA GLU A 404 -15.40 34.16 -12.83
C GLU A 404 -14.23 34.93 -13.46
N ALA A 405 -14.50 35.88 -14.36
CA ALA A 405 -13.47 36.74 -14.96
C ALA A 405 -12.79 37.62 -13.90
N LEU A 406 -13.53 38.13 -12.93
CA LEU A 406 -12.98 38.93 -11.83
C LEU A 406 -12.09 38.07 -10.94
N LEU A 407 -12.52 36.84 -10.60
CA LEU A 407 -11.72 35.89 -9.82
C LEU A 407 -10.39 35.54 -10.51
N GLU A 408 -10.43 35.27 -11.82
CA GLU A 408 -9.21 34.95 -12.59
C GLU A 408 -8.20 36.11 -12.53
N ARG A 409 -8.65 37.35 -12.76
CA ARG A 409 -7.82 38.56 -12.65
C ARG A 409 -7.27 38.76 -11.24
N ALA A 410 -8.10 38.57 -10.21
CA ALA A 410 -7.68 38.70 -8.83
C ALA A 410 -6.62 37.65 -8.44
N LEU A 411 -6.79 36.40 -8.86
CA LEU A 411 -5.81 35.33 -8.63
C LEU A 411 -4.50 35.58 -9.41
N GLU A 412 -4.57 36.09 -10.63
CA GLU A 412 -3.39 36.47 -11.41
C GLU A 412 -2.62 37.60 -10.73
N TYR A 413 -3.31 38.62 -10.25
CA TYR A 413 -2.72 39.69 -9.45
C TYR A 413 -2.04 39.16 -8.19
N CYS A 414 -2.72 38.32 -7.41
CA CYS A 414 -2.17 37.72 -6.21
C CYS A 414 -0.93 36.84 -6.52
N TYR A 415 -0.99 36.04 -7.57
CA TYR A 415 0.13 35.20 -8.00
C TYR A 415 1.36 36.06 -8.37
N ASN A 416 1.18 37.10 -9.19
CA ASN A 416 2.27 37.99 -9.58
C ASN A 416 2.83 38.74 -8.37
N LYS A 417 1.99 39.18 -7.44
CA LYS A 417 2.43 39.86 -6.22
C LYS A 417 3.26 38.92 -5.32
N LEU A 418 2.91 37.66 -5.25
CA LEU A 418 3.60 36.68 -4.40
C LEU A 418 4.87 36.11 -5.03
N PHE A 419 4.86 35.85 -6.34
CA PHE A 419 5.88 35.03 -6.99
C PHE A 419 6.57 35.69 -8.18
N ASN A 420 6.11 36.86 -8.65
CA ASN A 420 6.70 37.57 -9.78
C ASN A 420 6.86 39.05 -9.48
N SER A 421 7.70 39.36 -8.50
CA SER A 421 7.91 40.72 -8.01
C SER A 421 8.43 41.70 -9.08
N GLU A 422 9.20 41.25 -10.09
CA GLU A 422 9.73 42.10 -11.17
C GLU A 422 8.59 42.64 -12.06
N VAL A 423 7.59 41.84 -12.39
CA VAL A 423 6.42 42.27 -13.16
C VAL A 423 5.53 43.20 -12.34
N TYR A 424 5.41 42.98 -11.05
CA TYR A 424 4.61 43.81 -10.16
C TYR A 424 5.17 45.25 -10.06
N TYR A 425 6.49 45.39 -9.87
CA TYR A 425 7.12 46.70 -9.77
C TYR A 425 7.17 47.46 -11.10
N SER A 426 7.21 46.77 -12.25
CA SER A 426 7.19 47.41 -13.57
C SER A 426 5.78 47.94 -13.93
N SER A 427 4.72 47.22 -13.55
CA SER A 427 3.34 47.67 -13.81
C SER A 427 2.87 48.81 -12.90
N SER A 428 3.38 48.88 -11.68
CA SER A 428 3.07 50.00 -10.74
C SER A 428 3.76 51.32 -11.12
N LYS A 429 4.86 51.27 -11.88
CA LYS A 429 5.49 52.50 -12.40
C LYS A 429 4.76 53.10 -13.58
N ASN A 430 4.04 52.32 -14.38
CA ASN A 430 3.28 52.81 -15.54
C ASN A 430 1.86 53.31 -15.19
N SER A 431 1.45 53.28 -13.92
CA SER A 431 0.15 53.78 -13.45
C SER A 431 0.24 55.11 -12.67
N ILE A 432 1.42 55.77 -12.69
CA ILE A 432 1.69 57.06 -12.01
C ILE A 432 2.03 58.17 -13.01
N ASP A 433 1.94 57.93 -14.33
CA ASP A 433 2.03 59.00 -15.37
C ASP A 433 0.61 59.26 -15.98
#